data_620c015e6e653d6712db574380110e44
#
_entry.id   620c015e6e653d6712db574380110e44
#
_cell.length_a   1.000
_cell.length_b   1.000
_cell.length_c   1.000
_cell.angle_alpha   90.00
_cell.angle_beta   90.00
_cell.angle_gamma   90.00
#
_symmetry.space_group_name_H-M   'P 1'
#
loop_
_entity.id
_entity.type
_entity.pdbx_description
1 polymer ?
#
loop_
_entity_poly.entity_id
_entity_poly.type
_entity_poly.pdbx_seq_one_letter_code
_entity_poly.pdbx_strand_id
1 'polypeptide(L)'
;ITAEYDGGDCTSGPSMAKALGYYDNWGLDVQIAAGTEITEALGTGKAQFGVHHIAHMLVPITNGMDIVFTGSAQTGCKSLYVLADSGIESTKDLEGTTVGMDSPIGGSSHNMIIRFFLADGLKQDAATCVQVESSAAIQSLQSGDIKACLLSDRFAKKFVDDGTLKVLRSITWDDDFKDETCCVM
;
A
#
# COMPACT_ATOMS: atom_id res chain seq x y z
N ILE A 1 -17.85 5.96 -19.65
CA ILE A 1 -16.57 6.22 -18.96
C ILE A 1 -16.04 4.93 -18.36
N THR A 2 -14.71 4.85 -18.20
CA THR A 2 -14.06 3.62 -17.73
C THR A 2 -13.35 3.87 -16.40
N ALA A 3 -13.60 3.01 -15.41
CA ALA A 3 -12.87 2.95 -14.16
C ALA A 3 -11.85 1.81 -14.19
N GLU A 4 -10.65 2.07 -13.69
CA GLU A 4 -9.66 1.02 -13.45
C GLU A 4 -9.97 0.26 -12.16
N TYR A 5 -9.62 -1.05 -12.13
CA TYR A 5 -9.70 -1.89 -10.93
C TYR A 5 -8.63 -2.99 -10.97
N ASP A 6 -7.72 -2.97 -10.01
CA ASP A 6 -6.59 -3.90 -9.90
C ASP A 6 -6.93 -5.24 -9.21
N GLY A 7 -8.15 -5.39 -8.70
CA GLY A 7 -8.57 -6.58 -7.96
C GLY A 7 -8.38 -6.46 -6.43
N GLY A 8 -7.86 -5.34 -5.95
CA GLY A 8 -7.64 -5.10 -4.52
C GLY A 8 -8.93 -4.73 -3.76
N ASP A 9 -8.96 -5.04 -2.48
CA ASP A 9 -10.11 -4.67 -1.63
C ASP A 9 -10.23 -3.15 -1.49
N CYS A 10 -9.10 -2.47 -1.31
CA CYS A 10 -9.03 -1.02 -1.11
C CYS A 10 -9.45 -0.23 -2.34
N THR A 11 -9.32 -0.81 -3.51
CA THR A 11 -9.58 -0.22 -4.82
C THR A 11 -10.95 -0.60 -5.37
N SER A 12 -11.71 -1.42 -4.63
CA SER A 12 -13.00 -1.99 -5.08
C SER A 12 -14.16 -0.99 -5.21
N GLY A 13 -14.01 0.24 -4.70
CA GLY A 13 -15.09 1.23 -4.68
C GLY A 13 -15.81 1.41 -6.02
N PRO A 14 -15.11 1.68 -7.14
CA PRO A 14 -15.75 1.82 -8.46
C PRO A 14 -16.49 0.57 -8.93
N SER A 15 -15.91 -0.62 -8.74
CA SER A 15 -16.52 -1.88 -9.15
C SER A 15 -17.75 -2.23 -8.28
N MET A 16 -17.69 -1.96 -6.98
CA MET A 16 -18.84 -2.11 -6.07
C MET A 16 -19.96 -1.12 -6.41
N ALA A 17 -19.63 0.14 -6.69
CA ALA A 17 -20.62 1.13 -7.10
C ALA A 17 -21.36 0.70 -8.37
N LYS A 18 -20.65 0.10 -9.32
CA LYS A 18 -21.25 -0.48 -10.53
C LYS A 18 -22.15 -1.67 -10.18
N ALA A 19 -21.64 -2.62 -9.41
CA ALA A 19 -22.40 -3.83 -9.04
C ALA A 19 -23.68 -3.54 -8.27
N LEU A 20 -23.70 -2.45 -7.48
CA LEU A 20 -24.84 -2.00 -6.70
C LEU A 20 -25.77 -1.02 -7.46
N GLY A 21 -25.49 -0.73 -8.74
CA GLY A 21 -26.33 0.13 -9.58
C GLY A 21 -26.24 1.62 -9.25
N TYR A 22 -25.26 2.07 -8.47
CA TYR A 22 -25.15 3.49 -8.10
C TYR A 22 -24.90 4.39 -9.31
N TYR A 23 -24.15 3.94 -10.30
CA TYR A 23 -23.91 4.73 -11.51
C TYR A 23 -25.17 4.88 -12.35
N ASP A 24 -26.01 3.85 -12.43
CA ASP A 24 -27.27 3.89 -13.18
C ASP A 24 -28.23 4.93 -12.61
N ASN A 25 -28.24 5.12 -11.29
CA ASN A 25 -29.05 6.14 -10.61
C ASN A 25 -28.69 7.58 -11.05
N TRP A 26 -27.47 7.76 -11.58
CA TRP A 26 -26.97 9.05 -12.07
C TRP A 26 -26.91 9.10 -13.61
N GLY A 27 -27.44 8.08 -14.30
CA GLY A 27 -27.38 7.98 -15.76
C GLY A 27 -25.97 7.82 -16.34
N LEU A 28 -25.05 7.23 -15.54
CA LEU A 28 -23.67 7.04 -15.93
C LEU A 28 -23.45 5.60 -16.42
N ASP A 29 -23.02 5.44 -17.67
CA ASP A 29 -22.49 4.15 -18.17
C ASP A 29 -21.01 4.06 -17.82
N VAL A 30 -20.70 3.28 -16.76
CA VAL A 30 -19.34 3.05 -16.28
C VAL A 30 -18.92 1.62 -16.62
N GLN A 31 -17.81 1.48 -17.34
CA GLN A 31 -17.16 0.21 -17.60
C GLN A 31 -16.02 -0.01 -16.59
N ILE A 32 -15.77 -1.25 -16.21
CA ILE A 32 -14.65 -1.60 -15.32
C ILE A 32 -13.56 -2.25 -16.17
N ALA A 33 -12.39 -1.62 -16.21
CA ALA A 33 -11.17 -2.17 -16.80
C ALA A 33 -10.39 -2.90 -15.70
N ALA A 34 -10.44 -4.23 -15.73
CA ALA A 34 -9.73 -5.05 -14.76
C ALA A 34 -8.37 -5.52 -15.28
N GLY A 35 -7.40 -5.65 -14.38
CA GLY A 35 -6.10 -6.26 -14.67
C GLY A 35 -5.12 -5.37 -15.44
N THR A 36 -5.39 -4.07 -15.55
CA THR A 36 -4.44 -3.08 -16.08
C THR A 36 -3.87 -2.30 -14.91
N GLU A 37 -2.58 -2.05 -14.91
CA GLU A 37 -1.94 -1.21 -13.91
C GLU A 37 -2.47 0.23 -14.01
N ILE A 38 -2.80 0.87 -12.88
CA ILE A 38 -3.52 2.15 -12.85
C ILE A 38 -2.78 3.27 -13.57
N THR A 39 -1.46 3.36 -13.42
CA THR A 39 -0.67 4.42 -14.05
C THR A 39 -0.66 4.26 -15.56
N GLU A 40 -0.63 3.02 -16.07
CA GLU A 40 -0.80 2.74 -17.50
C GLU A 40 -2.22 3.08 -17.96
N ALA A 41 -3.23 2.66 -17.19
CA ALA A 41 -4.63 2.86 -17.57
C ALA A 41 -4.99 4.35 -17.67
N LEU A 42 -4.59 5.16 -16.66
CA LEU A 42 -4.83 6.60 -16.64
C LEU A 42 -3.95 7.34 -17.65
N GLY A 43 -2.64 7.03 -17.66
CA GLY A 43 -1.67 7.71 -18.54
C GLY A 43 -1.92 7.52 -20.04
N THR A 44 -2.53 6.40 -20.44
CA THR A 44 -2.92 6.11 -21.84
C THR A 44 -4.37 6.46 -22.16
N GLY A 45 -5.15 6.90 -21.17
CA GLY A 45 -6.58 7.19 -21.33
C GLY A 45 -7.47 5.96 -21.48
N LYS A 46 -6.97 4.75 -21.22
CA LYS A 46 -7.77 3.52 -21.17
C LYS A 46 -8.81 3.57 -20.05
N ALA A 47 -8.49 4.22 -18.93
CA ALA A 47 -9.43 4.56 -17.88
C ALA A 47 -9.41 6.07 -17.63
N GLN A 48 -10.52 6.61 -17.17
CA GLN A 48 -10.67 8.03 -16.82
C GLN A 48 -10.58 8.26 -15.34
N PHE A 49 -10.78 7.24 -14.52
CA PHE A 49 -10.63 7.31 -13.07
C PHE A 49 -10.33 5.91 -12.48
N GLY A 50 -9.88 5.90 -11.25
CA GLY A 50 -9.62 4.69 -10.48
C GLY A 50 -9.37 5.04 -9.03
N VAL A 51 -9.25 4.03 -8.19
CA VAL A 51 -8.85 4.18 -6.79
C VAL A 51 -7.54 3.47 -6.57
N HIS A 52 -6.56 4.17 -6.02
CA HIS A 52 -5.28 3.54 -5.70
C HIS A 52 -4.61 4.20 -4.50
N HIS A 53 -3.58 3.53 -4.00
CA HIS A 53 -2.77 4.04 -2.89
C HIS A 53 -2.06 5.34 -3.31
N ILE A 54 -2.23 6.42 -2.53
CA ILE A 54 -1.64 7.72 -2.85
C ILE A 54 -0.12 7.63 -3.05
N ALA A 55 0.57 6.85 -2.21
CA ALA A 55 2.02 6.68 -2.31
C ALA A 55 2.48 6.02 -3.63
N HIS A 56 1.60 5.28 -4.33
CA HIS A 56 1.91 4.72 -5.65
C HIS A 56 1.92 5.80 -6.74
N MET A 57 1.09 6.83 -6.58
CA MET A 57 0.93 7.90 -7.57
C MET A 57 2.00 9.01 -7.48
N LEU A 58 2.79 9.05 -6.40
CA LEU A 58 3.75 10.14 -6.18
C LEU A 58 4.83 10.20 -7.26
N VAL A 59 5.45 9.08 -7.60
CA VAL A 59 6.50 9.02 -8.62
C VAL A 59 5.95 9.33 -10.02
N PRO A 60 4.84 8.73 -10.49
CA PRO A 60 4.21 9.12 -11.75
C PRO A 60 3.90 10.63 -11.85
N ILE A 61 3.35 11.24 -10.80
CA ILE A 61 3.03 12.68 -10.77
C ILE A 61 4.31 13.51 -10.91
N THR A 62 5.36 13.19 -10.16
CA THR A 62 6.63 13.92 -10.26
C THR A 62 7.30 13.77 -11.63
N ASN A 63 6.96 12.71 -12.36
CA ASN A 63 7.40 12.47 -13.73
C ASN A 63 6.45 13.09 -14.79
N GLY A 64 5.49 13.91 -14.37
CA GLY A 64 4.64 14.69 -15.27
C GLY A 64 3.32 14.00 -15.65
N MET A 65 2.88 12.97 -14.94
CA MET A 65 1.56 12.40 -15.13
C MET A 65 0.48 13.42 -14.72
N ASP A 66 -0.40 13.76 -15.66
CA ASP A 66 -1.48 14.73 -15.44
C ASP A 66 -2.72 14.03 -14.89
N ILE A 67 -2.83 14.02 -13.56
CA ILE A 67 -3.98 13.48 -12.83
C ILE A 67 -4.42 14.41 -11.71
N VAL A 68 -5.68 14.30 -11.31
CA VAL A 68 -6.27 15.07 -10.21
C VAL A 68 -6.85 14.10 -9.19
N PHE A 69 -6.52 14.27 -7.92
CA PHE A 69 -7.20 13.58 -6.84
C PHE A 69 -8.54 14.25 -6.55
N THR A 70 -9.61 13.47 -6.65
CA THR A 70 -10.98 13.99 -6.49
C THR A 70 -11.56 13.71 -5.11
N GLY A 71 -10.97 12.77 -4.36
CA GLY A 71 -11.44 12.46 -3.01
C GLY A 71 -10.63 11.37 -2.33
N SER A 72 -10.85 11.25 -1.02
CA SER A 72 -10.35 10.16 -0.20
C SER A 72 -11.26 8.94 -0.36
N ALA A 73 -10.67 7.77 -0.58
CA ALA A 73 -11.40 6.51 -0.64
C ALA A 73 -11.35 5.75 0.70
N GLN A 74 -10.21 5.79 1.38
CA GLN A 74 -10.06 5.17 2.71
C GLN A 74 -8.83 5.64 3.45
N THR A 75 -8.77 5.31 4.75
CA THR A 75 -7.59 5.42 5.62
C THR A 75 -7.07 4.03 5.97
N GLY A 76 -5.79 3.91 6.33
CA GLY A 76 -5.17 2.66 6.75
C GLY A 76 -4.98 1.66 5.61
N CYS A 77 -4.52 0.50 5.87
CA CYS A 77 -4.48 -0.77 5.12
C CYS A 77 -3.16 -1.54 5.19
N LYS A 78 -2.05 -0.90 5.52
CA LYS A 78 -0.74 -1.56 5.58
C LYS A 78 0.05 -1.16 6.81
N SER A 79 0.86 -2.09 7.29
CA SER A 79 1.76 -1.87 8.42
C SER A 79 3.10 -2.56 8.19
N LEU A 80 4.12 -2.06 8.86
CA LEU A 80 5.43 -2.67 8.91
C LEU A 80 5.44 -3.69 10.06
N TYR A 81 5.66 -4.95 9.72
CA TYR A 81 5.64 -6.07 10.64
C TYR A 81 7.03 -6.65 10.87
N VAL A 82 7.24 -7.16 12.07
CA VAL A 82 8.42 -7.92 12.47
C VAL A 82 7.98 -9.21 13.15
N LEU A 83 8.88 -10.20 13.29
CA LEU A 83 8.60 -11.35 14.15
C LEU A 83 8.41 -10.88 15.59
N ALA A 84 7.43 -11.45 16.28
CA ALA A 84 7.09 -11.04 17.65
C ALA A 84 8.26 -11.24 18.63
N ASP A 85 9.10 -12.24 18.41
CA ASP A 85 10.27 -12.61 19.21
C ASP A 85 11.59 -12.03 18.68
N SER A 86 11.56 -11.16 17.66
CA SER A 86 12.78 -10.61 17.01
C SER A 86 13.61 -9.68 17.89
N GLY A 87 13.03 -9.15 18.97
CA GLY A 87 13.67 -8.10 19.77
C GLY A 87 13.68 -6.70 19.13
N ILE A 88 13.11 -6.55 17.93
CA ILE A 88 12.99 -5.26 17.23
C ILE A 88 11.79 -4.52 17.82
N GLU A 89 12.03 -3.31 18.34
CA GLU A 89 11.00 -2.50 19.04
C GLU A 89 10.74 -1.15 18.34
N SER A 90 11.63 -0.74 17.43
CA SER A 90 11.52 0.52 16.70
C SER A 90 12.12 0.42 15.31
N THR A 91 11.80 1.38 14.44
CA THR A 91 12.40 1.48 13.10
C THR A 91 13.91 1.71 13.16
N LYS A 92 14.43 2.26 14.27
CA LYS A 92 15.89 2.45 14.47
C LYS A 92 16.63 1.12 14.52
N ASP A 93 15.98 0.06 15.00
CA ASP A 93 16.57 -1.28 15.05
C ASP A 93 16.69 -1.91 13.65
N LEU A 94 16.09 -1.28 12.63
CA LEU A 94 16.18 -1.69 11.23
C LEU A 94 17.34 -1.04 10.47
N GLU A 95 18.07 -0.09 11.05
CA GLU A 95 19.20 0.56 10.37
C GLU A 95 20.24 -0.47 9.90
N GLY A 96 20.62 -0.39 8.63
CA GLY A 96 21.58 -1.29 8.00
C GLY A 96 21.07 -2.71 7.75
N THR A 97 19.78 -2.98 8.00
CA THR A 97 19.18 -4.30 7.73
C THR A 97 18.47 -4.36 6.38
N THR A 98 17.86 -5.52 6.08
CA THR A 98 17.02 -5.71 4.90
C THR A 98 15.54 -5.72 5.31
N VAL A 99 14.72 -4.92 4.60
CA VAL A 99 13.28 -4.81 4.80
C VAL A 99 12.54 -5.26 3.55
N GLY A 100 11.59 -6.18 3.73
CA GLY A 100 10.75 -6.71 2.65
C GLY A 100 9.57 -5.78 2.32
N MET A 101 9.13 -5.80 1.07
CA MET A 101 7.95 -5.06 0.61
C MET A 101 7.29 -5.76 -0.57
N ASP A 102 5.99 -5.62 -0.71
CA ASP A 102 5.18 -6.26 -1.77
C ASP A 102 5.07 -5.44 -3.07
N SER A 103 5.80 -4.35 -3.18
CA SER A 103 5.84 -3.51 -4.37
C SER A 103 7.28 -3.27 -4.84
N PRO A 104 7.48 -2.87 -6.11
CA PRO A 104 8.81 -2.49 -6.59
C PRO A 104 9.31 -1.19 -5.93
N ILE A 105 10.59 -0.91 -6.11
CA ILE A 105 11.21 0.36 -5.70
C ILE A 105 10.42 1.53 -6.34
N GLY A 106 10.09 2.54 -5.53
CA GLY A 106 9.24 3.67 -5.93
C GLY A 106 7.74 3.41 -5.84
N GLY A 107 7.32 2.16 -5.60
CA GLY A 107 5.92 1.81 -5.39
C GLY A 107 5.41 2.17 -3.99
N SER A 108 4.13 1.84 -3.74
CA SER A 108 3.44 2.25 -2.50
C SER A 108 4.14 1.78 -1.23
N SER A 109 4.54 0.52 -1.17
CA SER A 109 5.17 -0.04 0.03
C SER A 109 6.56 0.53 0.27
N HIS A 110 7.33 0.79 -0.79
CA HIS A 110 8.62 1.47 -0.66
C HIS A 110 8.46 2.87 -0.08
N ASN A 111 7.56 3.67 -0.65
CA ASN A 111 7.33 5.04 -0.20
C ASN A 111 6.77 5.10 1.23
N MET A 112 5.98 4.10 1.65
CA MET A 112 5.52 3.99 3.04
C MET A 112 6.65 3.68 4.02
N ILE A 113 7.54 2.75 3.69
CA ILE A 113 8.71 2.45 4.53
C ILE A 113 9.57 3.71 4.69
N ILE A 114 9.85 4.42 3.61
CA ILE A 114 10.58 5.70 3.65
C ILE A 114 9.86 6.70 4.57
N ARG A 115 8.54 6.79 4.46
CA ARG A 115 7.74 7.69 5.29
C ARG A 115 7.84 7.36 6.78
N PHE A 116 7.80 6.09 7.16
CA PHE A 116 8.01 5.66 8.54
C PHE A 116 9.41 6.04 9.03
N PHE A 117 10.44 5.76 8.24
CA PHE A 117 11.80 6.13 8.59
C PHE A 117 11.97 7.64 8.80
N LEU A 118 11.46 8.45 7.89
CA LEU A 118 11.54 9.90 7.99
C LEU A 118 10.77 10.44 9.21
N ALA A 119 9.58 9.90 9.50
CA ALA A 119 8.80 10.28 10.67
C ALA A 119 9.52 9.96 12.00
N ASP A 120 10.29 8.86 12.01
CA ASP A 120 11.07 8.45 13.17
C ASP A 120 12.48 9.07 13.23
N GLY A 121 12.76 10.02 12.31
CA GLY A 121 14.03 10.78 12.26
C GLY A 121 15.20 10.03 11.62
N LEU A 122 14.93 8.96 10.87
CA LEU A 122 15.92 8.20 10.11
C LEU A 122 16.07 8.78 8.69
N LYS A 123 17.11 8.33 7.98
CA LYS A 123 17.27 8.62 6.55
C LYS A 123 16.36 7.70 5.72
N GLN A 124 16.02 8.13 4.50
CA GLN A 124 15.22 7.34 3.57
C GLN A 124 15.85 6.00 3.18
N ASP A 125 17.18 5.92 3.24
CA ASP A 125 18.01 4.76 2.91
C ASP A 125 18.55 4.03 4.17
N ALA A 126 17.90 4.20 5.30
CA ALA A 126 18.30 3.60 6.57
C ALA A 126 18.37 2.07 6.51
N ALA A 127 17.56 1.43 5.67
CA ALA A 127 17.58 -0.01 5.42
C ALA A 127 17.56 -0.31 3.91
N THR A 128 17.99 -1.52 3.54
CA THR A 128 17.89 -2.01 2.16
C THR A 128 16.50 -2.58 1.92
N CYS A 129 15.70 -1.95 1.05
CA CYS A 129 14.39 -2.44 0.66
C CYS A 129 14.49 -3.46 -0.47
N VAL A 130 13.83 -4.62 -0.32
CA VAL A 130 13.77 -5.69 -1.31
C VAL A 130 12.34 -6.12 -1.57
N GLN A 131 12.03 -6.43 -2.82
CA GLN A 131 10.70 -6.93 -3.16
C GLN A 131 10.58 -8.40 -2.73
N VAL A 132 9.53 -8.70 -1.96
CA VAL A 132 9.19 -10.05 -1.48
C VAL A 132 7.70 -10.24 -1.62
N GLU A 133 7.28 -11.29 -2.30
CA GLU A 133 5.87 -11.66 -2.38
C GLU A 133 5.29 -11.89 -0.99
N SER A 134 4.08 -11.40 -0.72
CA SER A 134 3.44 -11.53 0.60
C SER A 134 3.37 -12.98 1.08
N SER A 135 3.17 -13.93 0.17
CA SER A 135 3.13 -15.37 0.48
C SER A 135 4.47 -15.92 1.00
N ALA A 136 5.60 -15.33 0.59
CA ALA A 136 6.95 -15.72 1.00
C ALA A 136 7.49 -14.89 2.17
N ALA A 137 6.82 -13.78 2.52
CA ALA A 137 7.33 -12.82 3.50
C ALA A 137 7.56 -13.44 4.88
N ILE A 138 6.65 -14.29 5.34
CA ILE A 138 6.76 -14.92 6.66
C ILE A 138 7.97 -15.84 6.73
N GLN A 139 8.20 -16.64 5.69
CA GLN A 139 9.37 -17.51 5.60
C GLN A 139 10.67 -16.70 5.57
N SER A 140 10.70 -15.59 4.81
CA SER A 140 11.88 -14.71 4.73
C SER A 140 12.17 -13.99 6.05
N LEU A 141 11.14 -13.65 6.85
CA LEU A 141 11.33 -13.16 8.21
C LEU A 141 11.89 -14.25 9.12
N GLN A 142 11.35 -15.47 9.07
CA GLN A 142 11.79 -16.60 9.90
C GLN A 142 13.20 -17.08 9.56
N SER A 143 13.60 -17.06 8.27
CA SER A 143 14.98 -17.35 7.86
C SER A 143 15.97 -16.24 8.23
N GLY A 144 15.46 -15.01 8.51
CA GLY A 144 16.29 -13.85 8.82
C GLY A 144 16.84 -13.13 7.59
N ASP A 145 16.38 -13.49 6.38
CA ASP A 145 16.76 -12.83 5.12
C ASP A 145 16.26 -11.38 5.10
N ILE A 146 15.10 -11.13 5.73
CA ILE A 146 14.58 -9.80 6.01
C ILE A 146 14.28 -9.66 7.52
N LYS A 147 14.37 -8.45 8.05
CA LYS A 147 14.12 -8.17 9.48
C LYS A 147 12.73 -7.60 9.73
N ALA A 148 12.15 -6.95 8.74
CA ALA A 148 10.79 -6.44 8.74
C ALA A 148 10.17 -6.63 7.35
N CYS A 149 8.85 -6.60 7.26
CA CYS A 149 8.14 -6.60 5.99
C CYS A 149 6.91 -5.70 6.04
N LEU A 150 6.72 -4.86 5.02
CA LEU A 150 5.48 -4.12 4.85
C LEU A 150 4.44 -5.01 4.18
N LEU A 151 3.36 -5.27 4.89
CA LEU A 151 2.28 -6.17 4.46
C LEU A 151 0.93 -5.48 4.59
N SER A 152 -0.07 -5.95 3.83
CA SER A 152 -1.45 -5.57 4.11
C SER A 152 -1.89 -6.12 5.46
N ASP A 153 -2.63 -5.30 6.23
CA ASP A 153 -3.10 -5.67 7.56
C ASP A 153 -4.03 -6.89 7.51
N ARG A 154 -4.81 -7.00 6.45
CA ARG A 154 -5.67 -8.17 6.19
C ARG A 154 -4.85 -9.46 6.05
N PHE A 155 -3.76 -9.43 5.28
CA PHE A 155 -2.88 -10.60 5.13
C PHE A 155 -2.19 -10.96 6.44
N ALA A 156 -1.66 -9.94 7.14
CA ALA A 156 -0.88 -10.12 8.35
C ALA A 156 -1.72 -10.54 9.57
N LYS A 157 -3.04 -10.22 9.57
CA LYS A 157 -3.93 -10.42 10.72
C LYS A 157 -3.81 -11.81 11.35
N LYS A 158 -3.83 -12.88 10.57
CA LYS A 158 -3.74 -14.25 11.10
C LYS A 158 -2.43 -14.52 11.83
N PHE A 159 -1.33 -13.90 11.37
CA PHE A 159 0.00 -14.07 11.97
C PHE A 159 0.19 -13.18 13.20
N VAL A 160 -0.57 -12.10 13.31
CA VAL A 160 -0.64 -11.29 14.53
C VAL A 160 -1.49 -12.00 15.57
N ASP A 161 -2.64 -12.56 15.16
CA ASP A 161 -3.55 -13.29 16.05
C ASP A 161 -2.89 -14.55 16.65
N ASP A 162 -2.02 -15.23 15.92
CA ASP A 162 -1.29 -16.41 16.40
C ASP A 162 0.05 -16.10 17.09
N GLY A 163 0.40 -14.81 17.18
CA GLY A 163 1.61 -14.35 17.85
C GLY A 163 2.91 -14.50 17.07
N THR A 164 2.84 -14.82 15.77
CA THR A 164 4.03 -14.89 14.90
C THR A 164 4.60 -13.50 14.58
N LEU A 165 3.70 -12.54 14.32
CA LEU A 165 4.06 -11.18 13.96
C LEU A 165 3.60 -10.17 15.02
N LYS A 166 4.32 -9.06 15.11
CA LYS A 166 3.86 -7.83 15.76
C LYS A 166 4.00 -6.65 14.80
N VAL A 167 3.14 -5.65 15.01
CA VAL A 167 3.20 -4.37 14.31
C VAL A 167 4.37 -3.55 14.86
N LEU A 168 5.19 -3.02 13.98
CA LEU A 168 6.26 -2.08 14.34
C LEU A 168 5.84 -0.63 14.05
N ARG A 169 5.27 -0.39 12.85
CA ARG A 169 4.69 0.91 12.44
C ARG A 169 3.47 0.66 11.58
N SER A 170 2.52 1.57 11.60
CA SER A 170 1.23 1.37 10.94
C SER A 170 0.65 2.68 10.39
N ILE A 171 0.17 2.66 9.15
CA ILE A 171 -0.71 3.73 8.64
C ILE A 171 -2.16 3.54 9.07
N THR A 172 -2.49 2.42 9.72
CA THR A 172 -3.85 2.09 10.18
C THR A 172 -4.08 2.48 11.64
N TRP A 173 -3.07 2.31 12.50
CA TRP A 173 -3.26 2.42 13.95
C TRP A 173 -2.37 3.46 14.64
N ASP A 174 -1.23 3.88 14.04
CA ASP A 174 -0.37 4.87 14.67
C ASP A 174 -1.02 6.26 14.66
N ASP A 175 -0.94 6.96 15.77
CA ASP A 175 -1.62 8.25 15.97
C ASP A 175 -1.19 9.34 14.97
N ASP A 176 0.02 9.24 14.44
CA ASP A 176 0.57 10.18 13.46
C ASP A 176 0.15 9.87 12.01
N PHE A 177 -0.53 8.73 11.75
CA PHE A 177 -0.89 8.30 10.40
C PHE A 177 -2.35 7.85 10.22
N LYS A 178 -3.01 7.33 11.27
CA LYS A 178 -4.29 6.62 11.18
C LYS A 178 -5.44 7.40 10.55
N ASP A 179 -5.40 8.73 10.68
CA ASP A 179 -6.45 9.63 10.19
C ASP A 179 -6.14 10.17 8.78
N GLU A 180 -4.99 9.77 8.21
CA GLU A 180 -4.60 10.22 6.88
C GLU A 180 -5.13 9.31 5.78
N THR A 181 -5.49 9.92 4.67
CA THR A 181 -5.90 9.19 3.46
C THR A 181 -4.77 8.32 2.94
N CYS A 182 -5.02 7.03 2.81
CA CYS A 182 -4.08 6.11 2.17
C CYS A 182 -4.43 5.85 0.71
N CYS A 183 -5.71 5.74 0.37
CA CYS A 183 -6.18 5.52 -0.99
C CYS A 183 -7.03 6.70 -1.46
N VAL A 184 -6.82 7.10 -2.70
CA VAL A 184 -7.44 8.26 -3.36
C VAL A 184 -8.08 7.84 -4.68
N MET A 185 -9.08 8.60 -5.09
CA MET A 185 -9.72 8.51 -6.40
C MET A 185 -9.32 9.72 -7.24
#